data_31d896d8a51d173ac9aa54d26b20672c
#
_entry.id   31d896d8a51d173ac9aa54d26b20672c
#
_cell.length_a   1.000
_cell.length_b   1.000
_cell.length_c   1.000
_cell.angle_alpha   90.00
_cell.angle_beta   90.00
_cell.angle_gamma   90.00
#
_symmetry.space_group_name_H-M   'P 1'
#
loop_
_entity.id
_entity.type
_entity.pdbx_description
1 polymer ?
#
loop_
_entity_poly.entity_id
_entity_poly.type
_entity_poly.pdbx_seq_one_letter_code
_entity_poly.pdbx_strand_id
1 'polypeptide(L)'
;MRILMFGPNPETKGGIATVIANFKQHFNSSTNTIFYAESWKEGNILKRTYYSVHGLVTLPHQINKQNIDAVHIHMAQDGSYFRKAMATRLAKRSGKKVLLHIHGSHFDQYHEESKPWLQRHILRTLRKVDKIIVLNEDVKTYFATFGIPMDIVNNAVPVPTQPLETSNRTQISAFGQLGTRKGTYDILEVAEQLQISHPEAQIYLYGDGDTKQAQAIITRKQLQNVHLGGWITAEQKAEAMQKTMIHLLPSYQEGLPMAVLETMACGIPNISTYVGGIPNVIASGKDGLLIEAGKQDQLLHALITLIEQENKRNQMGKAAATKIKTEFSMPAYIEKWNQIYAEWDT
;
A
#
# COMPACT_ATOMS: atom_id res chain seq x y z
N MET A 1 16.68 20.60 -7.51
CA MET A 1 16.44 19.72 -8.69
C MET A 1 15.00 19.79 -9.19
N ARG A 2 14.80 19.54 -10.48
CA ARG A 2 13.48 19.38 -11.14
C ARG A 2 13.24 17.89 -11.40
N ILE A 3 12.28 17.29 -10.70
CA ILE A 3 12.08 15.84 -10.67
C ILE A 3 10.75 15.51 -11.31
N LEU A 4 10.72 14.60 -12.29
CA LEU A 4 9.49 14.09 -12.89
C LEU A 4 9.08 12.77 -12.23
N MET A 5 8.00 12.80 -11.46
CA MET A 5 7.41 11.60 -10.88
C MET A 5 6.50 10.92 -11.93
N PHE A 6 6.86 9.68 -12.30
CA PHE A 6 6.19 8.90 -13.33
C PHE A 6 5.48 7.70 -12.72
N GLY A 7 4.15 7.77 -12.62
CA GLY A 7 3.33 6.76 -11.94
C GLY A 7 1.90 6.67 -12.47
N PRO A 8 1.02 5.85 -11.84
CA PRO A 8 -0.40 5.90 -12.11
C PRO A 8 -0.98 7.28 -11.78
N ASN A 9 -2.11 7.62 -12.38
CA ASN A 9 -2.84 8.82 -12.02
C ASN A 9 -3.23 8.77 -10.53
N PRO A 10 -2.98 9.83 -9.73
CA PRO A 10 -3.29 9.86 -8.30
C PRO A 10 -4.76 9.63 -7.93
N GLU A 11 -5.68 9.89 -8.86
CA GLU A 11 -7.13 9.70 -8.67
C GLU A 11 -7.58 8.26 -8.92
N THR A 12 -6.67 7.37 -9.38
CA THR A 12 -7.02 5.98 -9.61
C THR A 12 -7.00 5.17 -8.32
N LYS A 13 -7.74 4.06 -8.33
CA LYS A 13 -7.75 3.11 -7.21
C LYS A 13 -6.40 2.43 -7.05
N GLY A 14 -5.94 2.27 -5.81
CA GLY A 14 -4.78 1.44 -5.48
C GLY A 14 -3.68 2.14 -4.68
N GLY A 15 -2.88 1.35 -3.98
CA GLY A 15 -1.88 1.82 -3.02
C GLY A 15 -0.84 2.77 -3.62
N ILE A 16 -0.34 2.50 -4.83
CA ILE A 16 0.65 3.39 -5.49
C ILE A 16 0.04 4.75 -5.82
N ALA A 17 -1.22 4.79 -6.28
CA ALA A 17 -1.93 6.04 -6.54
C ALA A 17 -2.10 6.86 -5.25
N THR A 18 -2.48 6.20 -4.15
CA THR A 18 -2.56 6.84 -2.82
C THR A 18 -1.21 7.40 -2.37
N VAL A 19 -0.11 6.66 -2.54
CA VAL A 19 1.25 7.16 -2.21
C VAL A 19 1.58 8.41 -3.01
N ILE A 20 1.32 8.41 -4.33
CA ILE A 20 1.57 9.57 -5.20
C ILE A 20 0.66 10.75 -4.83
N ALA A 21 -0.61 10.50 -4.51
CA ALA A 21 -1.56 11.53 -4.08
C ALA A 21 -1.08 12.20 -2.77
N ASN A 22 -0.74 11.41 -1.76
CA ASN A 22 -0.20 11.89 -0.49
C ASN A 22 1.10 12.69 -0.70
N PHE A 23 2.00 12.17 -1.54
CA PHE A 23 3.24 12.87 -1.88
C PHE A 23 2.94 14.21 -2.55
N LYS A 24 2.05 14.24 -3.56
CA LYS A 24 1.66 15.47 -4.27
C LYS A 24 1.05 16.51 -3.33
N GLN A 25 0.24 16.08 -2.37
CA GLN A 25 -0.44 16.98 -1.44
C GLN A 25 0.50 17.56 -0.38
N HIS A 26 1.48 16.77 0.08
CA HIS A 26 2.30 17.13 1.24
C HIS A 26 3.75 17.49 0.91
N PHE A 27 4.23 17.22 -0.32
CA PHE A 27 5.61 17.52 -0.67
C PHE A 27 5.85 19.02 -0.63
N ASN A 28 6.80 19.42 0.20
CA ASN A 28 7.30 20.78 0.30
C ASN A 28 8.83 20.74 0.37
N SER A 29 9.49 21.52 -0.48
CA SER A 29 10.94 21.61 -0.54
C SER A 29 11.35 22.97 -1.07
N SER A 30 12.38 23.58 -0.48
CA SER A 30 12.98 24.80 -0.96
C SER A 30 13.93 24.58 -2.16
N THR A 31 14.41 23.35 -2.35
CA THR A 31 15.42 23.01 -3.35
C THR A 31 14.90 22.12 -4.49
N ASN A 32 13.81 21.40 -4.26
CA ASN A 32 13.28 20.44 -5.22
C ASN A 32 11.89 20.81 -5.72
N THR A 33 11.64 20.68 -7.03
CA THR A 33 10.34 20.86 -7.65
C THR A 33 9.90 19.57 -8.28
N ILE A 34 8.69 19.07 -7.92
CA ILE A 34 8.15 17.83 -8.46
C ILE A 34 7.14 18.12 -9.56
N PHE A 35 7.34 17.48 -10.70
CA PHE A 35 6.41 17.39 -11.81
C PHE A 35 5.80 16.00 -11.85
N TYR A 36 4.59 15.87 -12.38
CA TYR A 36 3.87 14.59 -12.42
C TYR A 36 3.53 14.21 -13.85
N ALA A 37 3.79 12.94 -14.20
CA ALA A 37 3.42 12.37 -15.48
C ALA A 37 2.71 11.03 -15.28
N GLU A 38 1.58 10.88 -15.94
CA GLU A 38 0.74 9.69 -15.82
C GLU A 38 1.25 8.57 -16.73
N SER A 39 1.37 7.38 -16.18
CA SER A 39 1.74 6.18 -16.92
C SER A 39 0.57 5.21 -17.10
N TRP A 40 -0.54 5.47 -16.44
CA TRP A 40 -1.70 4.59 -16.43
C TRP A 40 -2.90 5.28 -15.77
N LYS A 41 -4.10 5.02 -16.30
CA LYS A 41 -5.38 5.44 -15.74
C LYS A 41 -6.38 4.29 -15.80
N GLU A 42 -7.26 4.21 -14.81
CA GLU A 42 -8.30 3.18 -14.75
C GLU A 42 -9.33 3.36 -15.88
N GLY A 43 -9.88 2.24 -16.35
CA GLY A 43 -10.89 2.21 -17.41
C GLY A 43 -10.89 0.89 -18.16
N ASN A 44 -11.58 0.86 -19.31
CA ASN A 44 -11.56 -0.30 -20.20
C ASN A 44 -10.17 -0.50 -20.82
N ILE A 45 -9.96 -1.64 -21.49
CA ILE A 45 -8.65 -2.02 -22.02
C ILE A 45 -8.09 -0.98 -23.01
N LEU A 46 -8.93 -0.37 -23.84
CA LEU A 46 -8.53 0.67 -24.80
C LEU A 46 -8.01 1.91 -24.10
N LYS A 47 -8.73 2.37 -23.07
CA LYS A 47 -8.32 3.52 -22.27
C LYS A 47 -7.01 3.25 -21.52
N ARG A 48 -6.87 2.09 -20.88
CA ARG A 48 -5.62 1.68 -20.19
C ARG A 48 -4.43 1.66 -21.15
N THR A 49 -4.62 1.08 -22.34
CA THR A 49 -3.58 1.01 -23.39
C THR A 49 -3.22 2.41 -23.88
N TYR A 50 -4.20 3.26 -24.16
CA TYR A 50 -3.98 4.63 -24.59
C TYR A 50 -3.12 5.41 -23.59
N TYR A 51 -3.50 5.47 -22.31
CA TYR A 51 -2.72 6.18 -21.29
C TYR A 51 -1.32 5.59 -21.08
N SER A 52 -1.18 4.27 -21.21
CA SER A 52 0.13 3.61 -21.09
C SER A 52 1.06 3.99 -22.25
N VAL A 53 0.56 3.99 -23.48
CA VAL A 53 1.33 4.38 -24.68
C VAL A 53 1.59 5.88 -24.68
N HIS A 54 0.56 6.70 -24.45
CA HIS A 54 0.66 8.16 -24.40
C HIS A 54 1.69 8.62 -23.38
N GLY A 55 1.66 8.06 -22.14
CA GLY A 55 2.63 8.40 -21.11
C GLY A 55 4.07 8.10 -21.51
N LEU A 56 4.31 6.99 -22.22
CA LEU A 56 5.65 6.63 -22.70
C LEU A 56 6.10 7.51 -23.85
N VAL A 57 5.22 7.79 -24.81
CA VAL A 57 5.54 8.60 -26.01
C VAL A 57 5.83 10.07 -25.62
N THR A 58 5.07 10.59 -24.68
CA THR A 58 5.21 11.99 -24.23
C THR A 58 6.34 12.19 -23.21
N LEU A 59 6.84 11.14 -22.59
CA LEU A 59 7.86 11.22 -21.52
C LEU A 59 9.12 12.01 -21.94
N PRO A 60 9.78 11.75 -23.10
CA PRO A 60 10.96 12.51 -23.53
C PRO A 60 10.64 14.00 -23.76
N HIS A 61 9.47 14.29 -24.34
CA HIS A 61 9.03 15.68 -24.54
C HIS A 61 8.82 16.40 -23.20
N GLN A 62 8.17 15.75 -22.22
CA GLN A 62 7.98 16.34 -20.89
C GLN A 62 9.29 16.57 -20.15
N ILE A 63 10.24 15.63 -20.27
CA ILE A 63 11.59 15.76 -19.72
C ILE A 63 12.26 17.03 -20.25
N ASN A 64 12.23 17.24 -21.56
CA ASN A 64 12.87 18.40 -22.19
C ASN A 64 12.11 19.70 -21.91
N LYS A 65 10.80 19.72 -22.10
CA LYS A 65 9.96 20.92 -21.90
C LYS A 65 10.06 21.48 -20.47
N GLN A 66 10.16 20.61 -19.49
CA GLN A 66 10.20 20.99 -18.08
C GLN A 66 11.63 21.04 -17.53
N ASN A 67 12.66 20.90 -18.35
CA ASN A 67 14.07 20.86 -17.93
C ASN A 67 14.29 19.94 -16.72
N ILE A 68 13.82 18.70 -16.85
CA ILE A 68 13.89 17.70 -15.77
C ILE A 68 15.33 17.24 -15.55
N ASP A 69 15.76 17.16 -14.30
CA ASP A 69 17.07 16.65 -13.89
C ASP A 69 17.04 15.16 -13.60
N ALA A 70 15.97 14.68 -12.96
CA ALA A 70 15.81 13.28 -12.57
C ALA A 70 14.37 12.78 -12.79
N VAL A 71 14.22 11.48 -13.03
CA VAL A 71 12.91 10.83 -13.16
C VAL A 71 12.73 9.82 -12.02
N HIS A 72 11.70 10.03 -11.21
CA HIS A 72 11.28 9.13 -10.13
C HIS A 72 10.15 8.24 -10.65
N ILE A 73 10.42 6.96 -10.85
CA ILE A 73 9.51 6.00 -11.49
C ILE A 73 8.92 5.06 -10.44
N HIS A 74 7.59 5.04 -10.30
CA HIS A 74 6.87 4.10 -9.45
C HIS A 74 6.54 2.82 -10.22
N MET A 75 7.00 1.67 -9.73
CA MET A 75 6.89 0.37 -10.40
C MET A 75 6.27 -0.69 -9.49
N ALA A 76 5.51 -1.60 -10.09
CA ALA A 76 5.12 -2.89 -9.53
C ALA A 76 5.50 -4.00 -10.53
N GLN A 77 5.09 -5.25 -10.27
CA GLN A 77 5.32 -6.39 -11.14
C GLN A 77 4.44 -6.38 -12.40
N ASP A 78 4.55 -7.42 -13.22
CA ASP A 78 3.74 -7.72 -14.41
C ASP A 78 3.74 -6.59 -15.46
N GLY A 79 2.57 -6.25 -15.96
CA GLY A 79 2.42 -5.19 -16.95
C GLY A 79 2.94 -3.82 -16.49
N SER A 80 3.00 -3.56 -15.18
CA SER A 80 3.63 -2.35 -14.63
C SER A 80 5.14 -2.37 -14.88
N TYR A 81 5.80 -3.50 -14.65
CA TYR A 81 7.23 -3.66 -14.88
C TYR A 81 7.61 -3.30 -16.32
N PHE A 82 6.97 -3.87 -17.34
CA PHE A 82 7.33 -3.62 -18.75
C PHE A 82 7.20 -2.14 -19.14
N ARG A 83 6.13 -1.48 -18.72
CA ARG A 83 5.94 -0.04 -18.95
C ARG A 83 7.04 0.79 -18.30
N LYS A 84 7.40 0.47 -17.06
CA LYS A 84 8.40 1.23 -16.30
C LYS A 84 9.84 0.92 -16.72
N ALA A 85 10.13 -0.30 -17.16
CA ALA A 85 11.39 -0.64 -17.80
C ALA A 85 11.60 0.18 -19.08
N MET A 86 10.54 0.37 -19.90
CA MET A 86 10.60 1.24 -21.06
C MET A 86 10.78 2.72 -20.66
N ALA A 87 10.05 3.21 -19.67
CA ALA A 87 10.22 4.57 -19.16
C ALA A 87 11.65 4.81 -18.64
N THR A 88 12.21 3.86 -17.89
CA THR A 88 13.61 3.87 -17.45
C THR A 88 14.56 4.02 -18.64
N ARG A 89 14.36 3.22 -19.69
CA ARG A 89 15.19 3.28 -20.91
C ARG A 89 15.09 4.63 -21.62
N LEU A 90 13.90 5.21 -21.70
CA LEU A 90 13.68 6.52 -22.32
C LEU A 90 14.33 7.64 -21.49
N ALA A 91 14.14 7.65 -20.18
CA ALA A 91 14.75 8.62 -19.28
C ALA A 91 16.30 8.56 -19.33
N LYS A 92 16.88 7.36 -19.29
CA LYS A 92 18.35 7.18 -19.42
C LYS A 92 18.86 7.62 -20.80
N ARG A 93 18.11 7.39 -21.88
CA ARG A 93 18.47 7.91 -23.22
C ARG A 93 18.42 9.43 -23.31
N SER A 94 17.57 10.07 -22.51
CA SER A 94 17.53 11.54 -22.37
C SER A 94 18.62 12.08 -21.44
N GLY A 95 19.58 11.25 -21.01
CA GLY A 95 20.70 11.63 -20.14
C GLY A 95 20.30 11.95 -18.69
N LYS A 96 19.12 11.46 -18.23
CA LYS A 96 18.61 11.82 -16.89
C LYS A 96 18.95 10.78 -15.83
N LYS A 97 19.13 11.24 -14.59
CA LYS A 97 19.18 10.36 -13.41
C LYS A 97 17.82 9.68 -13.23
N VAL A 98 17.82 8.40 -12.88
CA VAL A 98 16.58 7.61 -12.70
C VAL A 98 16.56 6.97 -11.33
N LEU A 99 15.53 7.28 -10.55
CA LEU A 99 15.17 6.57 -9.34
C LEU A 99 14.01 5.64 -9.62
N LEU A 100 14.16 4.38 -9.26
CA LEU A 100 13.12 3.38 -9.39
C LEU A 100 12.56 3.02 -8.03
N HIS A 101 11.28 3.32 -7.80
CA HIS A 101 10.58 3.01 -6.57
C HIS A 101 9.68 1.80 -6.79
N ILE A 102 10.06 0.65 -6.23
CA ILE A 102 9.39 -0.64 -6.42
C ILE A 102 8.37 -0.84 -5.31
N HIS A 103 7.10 -0.85 -5.68
CA HIS A 103 5.97 -1.08 -4.77
C HIS A 103 5.45 -2.52 -4.79
N GLY A 104 5.98 -3.36 -5.69
CA GLY A 104 5.60 -4.76 -5.78
C GLY A 104 6.04 -5.52 -4.54
N SER A 105 5.09 -6.11 -3.83
CA SER A 105 5.30 -6.81 -2.55
C SER A 105 6.22 -8.03 -2.65
N HIS A 106 6.21 -8.68 -3.80
CA HIS A 106 6.98 -9.90 -4.10
C HIS A 106 7.69 -9.72 -5.44
N PHE A 107 8.44 -8.63 -5.56
CA PHE A 107 9.21 -8.38 -6.77
C PHE A 107 10.40 -9.35 -6.90
N ASP A 108 10.87 -9.88 -5.78
CA ASP A 108 11.82 -10.98 -5.65
C ASP A 108 11.24 -12.28 -6.24
N GLN A 109 10.07 -12.72 -5.78
CA GLN A 109 9.38 -13.91 -6.32
C GLN A 109 9.02 -13.72 -7.79
N TYR A 110 8.53 -12.53 -8.16
CA TYR A 110 8.28 -12.22 -9.58
C TYR A 110 9.54 -12.40 -10.44
N HIS A 111 10.71 -12.01 -9.96
CA HIS A 111 11.96 -12.26 -10.65
C HIS A 111 12.30 -13.75 -10.66
N GLU A 112 12.25 -14.42 -9.51
CA GLU A 112 12.63 -15.82 -9.32
C GLU A 112 11.79 -16.78 -10.18
N GLU A 113 10.46 -16.58 -10.21
CA GLU A 113 9.51 -17.40 -10.97
C GLU A 113 9.43 -17.04 -12.46
N SER A 114 10.07 -15.94 -12.85
CA SER A 114 10.07 -15.50 -14.24
C SER A 114 10.93 -16.39 -15.14
N LYS A 115 10.57 -16.47 -16.43
CA LYS A 115 11.40 -17.15 -17.45
C LYS A 115 12.80 -16.54 -17.50
N PRO A 116 13.85 -17.32 -17.83
CA PRO A 116 15.25 -16.85 -17.79
C PRO A 116 15.54 -15.58 -18.61
N TRP A 117 14.84 -15.36 -19.70
CA TRP A 117 14.98 -14.14 -20.49
C TRP A 117 14.45 -12.91 -19.74
N LEU A 118 13.35 -13.06 -18.98
CA LEU A 118 12.75 -11.98 -18.21
C LEU A 118 13.58 -11.67 -16.96
N GLN A 119 14.10 -12.70 -16.28
CA GLN A 119 15.05 -12.53 -15.18
C GLN A 119 16.26 -11.68 -15.62
N ARG A 120 16.87 -12.05 -16.73
CA ARG A 120 17.99 -11.29 -17.31
C ARG A 120 17.60 -9.86 -17.71
N HIS A 121 16.38 -9.67 -18.23
CA HIS A 121 15.86 -8.35 -18.56
C HIS A 121 15.64 -7.50 -17.32
N ILE A 122 15.10 -8.07 -16.23
CA ILE A 122 14.90 -7.39 -14.95
C ILE A 122 16.25 -6.92 -14.39
N LEU A 123 17.23 -7.82 -14.24
CA LEU A 123 18.55 -7.47 -13.71
C LEU A 123 19.25 -6.39 -14.57
N ARG A 124 19.15 -6.48 -15.90
CA ARG A 124 19.68 -5.45 -16.80
C ARG A 124 19.00 -4.10 -16.64
N THR A 125 17.70 -4.09 -16.34
CA THR A 125 16.94 -2.86 -16.09
C THR A 125 17.35 -2.23 -14.77
N LEU A 126 17.41 -3.03 -13.72
CA LEU A 126 17.81 -2.57 -12.37
C LEU A 126 19.24 -2.01 -12.35
N ARG A 127 20.17 -2.62 -13.05
CA ARG A 127 21.57 -2.14 -13.17
C ARG A 127 21.74 -0.82 -13.94
N LYS A 128 20.70 -0.35 -14.64
CA LYS A 128 20.75 0.91 -15.41
C LYS A 128 20.29 2.13 -14.63
N VAL A 129 19.61 1.94 -13.52
CA VAL A 129 19.10 3.04 -12.71
C VAL A 129 20.14 3.52 -11.71
N ASP A 130 20.01 4.75 -11.29
CA ASP A 130 20.99 5.39 -10.40
C ASP A 130 20.66 5.12 -8.92
N LYS A 131 19.39 4.90 -8.60
CA LYS A 131 18.94 4.53 -7.25
C LYS A 131 17.69 3.65 -7.31
N ILE A 132 17.59 2.70 -6.39
CA ILE A 132 16.43 1.81 -6.27
C ILE A 132 15.92 1.88 -4.84
N ILE A 133 14.63 2.13 -4.72
CA ILE A 133 13.91 2.17 -3.43
C ILE A 133 12.90 1.02 -3.42
N VAL A 134 12.84 0.31 -2.31
CA VAL A 134 11.90 -0.79 -2.03
C VAL A 134 11.18 -0.59 -0.71
N LEU A 135 10.17 -1.40 -0.42
CA LEU A 135 9.31 -1.26 0.76
C LEU A 135 9.62 -2.30 1.87
N ASN A 136 10.47 -3.30 1.61
CA ASN A 136 10.77 -4.36 2.57
C ASN A 136 12.20 -4.90 2.41
N GLU A 137 12.65 -5.57 3.47
CA GLU A 137 14.01 -6.17 3.52
C GLU A 137 14.12 -7.41 2.63
N ASP A 138 13.05 -8.16 2.39
CA ASP A 138 13.09 -9.39 1.59
C ASP A 138 13.54 -9.10 0.17
N VAL A 139 12.88 -8.13 -0.49
CA VAL A 139 13.25 -7.69 -1.85
C VAL A 139 14.68 -7.14 -1.87
N LYS A 140 15.06 -6.31 -0.90
CA LYS A 140 16.41 -5.74 -0.80
C LYS A 140 17.46 -6.84 -0.67
N THR A 141 17.27 -7.77 0.27
CA THR A 141 18.21 -8.87 0.54
C THR A 141 18.34 -9.79 -0.68
N TYR A 142 17.21 -10.13 -1.31
CA TYR A 142 17.21 -10.95 -2.52
C TYR A 142 18.04 -10.32 -3.64
N PHE A 143 17.81 -9.04 -3.99
CA PHE A 143 18.55 -8.41 -5.07
C PHE A 143 19.99 -8.03 -4.71
N ALA A 144 20.34 -7.96 -3.43
CA ALA A 144 21.72 -7.82 -2.98
C ALA A 144 22.59 -9.02 -3.43
N THR A 145 22.02 -10.23 -3.51
CA THR A 145 22.72 -11.42 -4.02
C THR A 145 23.18 -11.29 -5.49
N PHE A 146 22.55 -10.39 -6.25
CA PHE A 146 22.92 -10.06 -7.64
C PHE A 146 23.80 -8.80 -7.76
N GLY A 147 24.28 -8.28 -6.61
CA GLY A 147 25.08 -7.05 -6.56
C GLY A 147 24.29 -5.80 -6.92
N ILE A 148 22.98 -5.77 -6.63
CA ILE A 148 22.10 -4.61 -6.88
C ILE A 148 21.74 -3.98 -5.53
N PRO A 149 22.34 -2.82 -5.19
CA PRO A 149 22.04 -2.12 -3.95
C PRO A 149 20.63 -1.48 -4.02
N MET A 150 19.90 -1.58 -2.91
CA MET A 150 18.58 -0.98 -2.75
C MET A 150 18.45 -0.35 -1.36
N ASP A 151 17.74 0.77 -1.28
CA ASP A 151 17.39 1.41 -0.02
C ASP A 151 15.92 1.19 0.30
N ILE A 152 15.58 1.25 1.60
CA ILE A 152 14.20 1.12 2.05
C ILE A 152 13.65 2.49 2.40
N VAL A 153 12.51 2.82 1.77
CA VAL A 153 11.67 3.95 2.16
C VAL A 153 10.24 3.46 2.29
N ASN A 154 9.80 3.31 3.52
CA ASN A 154 8.43 2.89 3.81
C ASN A 154 7.42 3.91 3.32
N ASN A 155 6.21 3.44 2.98
CA ASN A 155 5.08 4.33 2.73
C ASN A 155 4.73 5.13 3.98
N ALA A 156 4.11 6.29 3.80
CA ALA A 156 3.67 7.14 4.88
C ALA A 156 2.23 7.64 4.66
N VAL A 157 1.61 8.09 5.73
CA VAL A 157 0.24 8.59 5.73
C VAL A 157 0.13 9.93 6.46
N PRO A 158 -0.86 10.75 6.09
CA PRO A 158 -1.25 11.90 6.92
C PRO A 158 -1.69 11.40 8.31
N VAL A 159 -1.25 12.10 9.34
CA VAL A 159 -1.68 11.85 10.72
C VAL A 159 -2.79 12.82 11.07
N PRO A 160 -3.92 12.36 11.62
CA PRO A 160 -4.98 13.24 12.08
C PRO A 160 -4.45 14.28 13.07
N THR A 161 -4.86 15.55 12.89
CA THR A 161 -4.44 16.66 13.76
C THR A 161 -5.12 16.62 15.12
N GLN A 162 -6.30 15.99 15.20
CA GLN A 162 -7.05 15.80 16.44
C GLN A 162 -7.14 14.31 16.76
N PRO A 163 -7.08 13.94 18.05
CA PRO A 163 -7.36 12.57 18.48
C PRO A 163 -8.76 12.18 18.03
N LEU A 164 -8.90 11.03 17.38
CA LEU A 164 -10.22 10.49 17.08
C LEU A 164 -10.86 9.97 18.36
N GLU A 165 -12.12 10.33 18.60
CA GLU A 165 -12.89 9.77 19.70
C GLU A 165 -13.00 8.25 19.57
N THR A 166 -12.71 7.53 20.63
CA THR A 166 -12.73 6.06 20.65
C THR A 166 -14.02 5.48 21.24
N SER A 167 -14.77 6.29 21.98
CA SER A 167 -15.97 5.89 22.75
C SER A 167 -17.14 5.39 21.89
N ASN A 168 -17.23 5.84 20.63
CA ASN A 168 -18.34 5.50 19.74
C ASN A 168 -17.97 4.47 18.66
N ARG A 169 -16.85 3.79 18.81
CA ARG A 169 -16.39 2.80 17.84
C ARG A 169 -16.98 1.43 18.12
N THR A 170 -17.78 0.94 17.18
CA THR A 170 -18.50 -0.34 17.31
C THR A 170 -18.28 -1.28 16.14
N GLN A 171 -17.64 -0.81 15.04
CA GLN A 171 -17.50 -1.59 13.81
C GLN A 171 -16.15 -2.30 13.74
N ILE A 172 -16.16 -3.48 13.19
CA ILE A 172 -14.97 -4.17 12.71
C ILE A 172 -14.90 -3.93 11.19
N SER A 173 -13.81 -3.38 10.68
CA SER A 173 -13.76 -2.99 9.28
C SER A 173 -12.56 -3.59 8.55
N ALA A 174 -12.76 -3.94 7.28
CA ALA A 174 -11.68 -4.29 6.34
C ALA A 174 -11.71 -3.33 5.15
N PHE A 175 -10.56 -2.76 4.78
CA PHE A 175 -10.43 -1.81 3.67
C PHE A 175 -9.51 -2.36 2.59
N GLY A 176 -10.02 -2.52 1.36
CA GLY A 176 -9.23 -2.95 0.22
C GLY A 176 -10.00 -3.83 -0.75
N GLN A 177 -9.35 -4.24 -1.83
CA GLN A 177 -9.96 -5.10 -2.83
C GLN A 177 -10.32 -6.46 -2.24
N LEU A 178 -11.60 -6.84 -2.29
CA LEU A 178 -12.10 -8.12 -1.77
C LEU A 178 -11.58 -9.28 -2.62
N GLY A 179 -11.22 -10.38 -1.95
CA GLY A 179 -10.74 -11.61 -2.60
C GLY A 179 -9.75 -12.39 -1.73
N THR A 180 -9.29 -13.54 -2.25
CA THR A 180 -8.38 -14.46 -1.55
C THR A 180 -7.12 -13.76 -1.06
N ARG A 181 -6.49 -12.95 -1.89
CA ARG A 181 -5.25 -12.26 -1.55
C ARG A 181 -5.34 -11.42 -0.27
N LYS A 182 -6.49 -10.81 -0.01
CA LYS A 182 -6.75 -9.96 1.17
C LYS A 182 -7.37 -10.72 2.35
N GLY A 183 -7.55 -12.04 2.22
CA GLY A 183 -8.14 -12.88 3.27
C GLY A 183 -9.65 -12.62 3.48
N THR A 184 -10.35 -12.12 2.45
CA THR A 184 -11.80 -11.85 2.55
C THR A 184 -12.57 -13.10 2.95
N TYR A 185 -12.20 -14.24 2.42
CA TYR A 185 -12.90 -15.50 2.70
C TYR A 185 -12.63 -16.02 4.11
N ASP A 186 -11.42 -15.77 4.66
CA ASP A 186 -11.13 -16.09 6.06
C ASP A 186 -11.96 -15.22 7.01
N ILE A 187 -12.16 -13.94 6.68
CA ILE A 187 -13.07 -13.08 7.45
C ILE A 187 -14.50 -13.63 7.44
N LEU A 188 -15.01 -14.09 6.28
CA LEU A 188 -16.36 -14.65 6.14
C LEU A 188 -16.51 -15.99 6.89
N GLU A 189 -15.45 -16.82 6.96
CA GLU A 189 -15.48 -18.07 7.75
C GLU A 189 -15.56 -17.78 9.25
N VAL A 190 -14.74 -16.87 9.76
CA VAL A 190 -14.77 -16.53 11.21
C VAL A 190 -16.02 -15.73 11.59
N ALA A 191 -16.62 -14.98 10.66
CA ALA A 191 -17.84 -14.21 10.90
C ALA A 191 -19.02 -15.11 11.31
N GLU A 192 -19.08 -16.34 10.80
CA GLU A 192 -20.11 -17.32 11.15
C GLU A 192 -20.02 -17.71 12.64
N GLN A 193 -18.81 -17.99 13.14
CA GLN A 193 -18.59 -18.33 14.53
C GLN A 193 -18.77 -17.11 15.43
N LEU A 194 -18.31 -15.93 14.97
CA LEU A 194 -18.47 -14.68 15.69
C LEU A 194 -19.94 -14.27 15.86
N GLN A 195 -20.78 -14.51 14.85
CA GLN A 195 -22.23 -14.24 14.91
C GLN A 195 -22.91 -15.01 16.03
N ILE A 196 -22.43 -16.21 16.36
CA ILE A 196 -22.99 -17.05 17.44
C ILE A 196 -22.51 -16.55 18.80
N SER A 197 -21.21 -16.27 18.94
CA SER A 197 -20.59 -15.89 20.22
C SER A 197 -20.74 -14.42 20.56
N HIS A 198 -20.76 -13.54 19.55
CA HIS A 198 -20.78 -12.06 19.69
C HIS A 198 -21.71 -11.45 18.62
N PRO A 199 -23.04 -11.65 18.74
CA PRO A 199 -24.00 -11.21 17.73
C PRO A 199 -24.04 -9.69 17.52
N GLU A 200 -23.56 -8.91 18.49
CA GLU A 200 -23.41 -7.45 18.40
C GLU A 200 -22.22 -7.01 17.54
N ALA A 201 -21.26 -7.89 17.29
CA ALA A 201 -20.06 -7.59 16.51
C ALA A 201 -20.37 -7.52 15.00
N GLN A 202 -20.31 -6.33 14.41
CA GLN A 202 -20.64 -6.07 13.02
C GLN A 202 -19.39 -5.85 12.19
N ILE A 203 -19.26 -6.59 11.08
CA ILE A 203 -18.11 -6.56 10.17
C ILE A 203 -18.49 -5.84 8.88
N TYR A 204 -17.71 -4.82 8.51
CA TYR A 204 -17.90 -4.04 7.30
C TYR A 204 -16.73 -4.25 6.33
N LEU A 205 -17.01 -4.75 5.13
CA LEU A 205 -16.04 -4.99 4.07
C LEU A 205 -16.15 -3.87 3.03
N TYR A 206 -15.17 -2.97 3.01
CA TYR A 206 -15.13 -1.83 2.09
C TYR A 206 -14.12 -2.11 0.97
N GLY A 207 -14.61 -2.15 -0.27
CA GLY A 207 -13.79 -2.35 -1.45
C GLY A 207 -14.58 -2.92 -2.62
N ASP A 208 -13.91 -3.01 -3.76
CA ASP A 208 -14.36 -3.74 -4.95
C ASP A 208 -13.67 -5.12 -5.03
N GLY A 209 -13.74 -5.79 -6.19
CA GLY A 209 -13.18 -7.12 -6.40
C GLY A 209 -14.25 -8.20 -6.37
N ASP A 210 -14.04 -9.26 -5.59
CA ASP A 210 -14.90 -10.46 -5.58
C ASP A 210 -16.23 -10.25 -4.81
N THR A 211 -16.85 -9.07 -4.95
CA THR A 211 -18.07 -8.69 -4.23
C THR A 211 -19.23 -9.66 -4.47
N LYS A 212 -19.39 -10.16 -5.69
CA LYS A 212 -20.46 -11.15 -6.01
C LYS A 212 -20.24 -12.45 -5.27
N GLN A 213 -19.01 -12.95 -5.21
CA GLN A 213 -18.68 -14.19 -4.50
C GLN A 213 -18.82 -14.02 -3.00
N ALA A 214 -18.35 -12.91 -2.45
CA ALA A 214 -18.55 -12.56 -1.04
C ALA A 214 -20.05 -12.52 -0.68
N GLN A 215 -20.88 -11.85 -1.48
CA GLN A 215 -22.33 -11.81 -1.28
C GLN A 215 -22.97 -13.19 -1.32
N ALA A 216 -22.56 -14.05 -2.24
CA ALA A 216 -23.07 -15.43 -2.33
C ALA A 216 -22.74 -16.24 -1.06
N ILE A 217 -21.56 -16.07 -0.48
CA ILE A 217 -21.15 -16.72 0.77
C ILE A 217 -21.97 -16.17 1.95
N ILE A 218 -22.11 -14.85 2.06
CA ILE A 218 -22.91 -14.18 3.09
C ILE A 218 -24.35 -14.73 3.08
N THR A 219 -24.96 -14.81 1.90
CA THR A 219 -26.32 -15.33 1.75
C THR A 219 -26.41 -16.81 2.10
N ARG A 220 -25.49 -17.64 1.60
CA ARG A 220 -25.47 -19.10 1.85
C ARG A 220 -25.30 -19.44 3.33
N LYS A 221 -24.41 -18.70 4.03
CA LYS A 221 -24.12 -18.89 5.47
C LYS A 221 -25.07 -18.08 6.38
N GLN A 222 -25.99 -17.32 5.81
CA GLN A 222 -26.93 -16.46 6.54
C GLN A 222 -26.24 -15.50 7.53
N LEU A 223 -25.11 -14.90 7.10
CA LEU A 223 -24.34 -13.97 7.92
C LEU A 223 -25.08 -12.62 8.02
N GLN A 224 -25.69 -12.36 9.17
CA GLN A 224 -26.37 -11.09 9.45
C GLN A 224 -25.44 -10.01 9.97
N ASN A 225 -24.27 -10.41 10.43
CA ASN A 225 -23.24 -9.55 11.01
C ASN A 225 -22.18 -9.06 10.00
N VAL A 226 -22.35 -9.33 8.70
CA VAL A 226 -21.41 -8.92 7.64
C VAL A 226 -22.08 -8.02 6.61
N HIS A 227 -21.46 -6.86 6.35
CA HIS A 227 -21.97 -5.83 5.45
C HIS A 227 -20.95 -5.52 4.34
N LEU A 228 -21.38 -5.53 3.07
CA LEU A 228 -20.57 -5.10 1.95
C LEU A 228 -20.78 -3.60 1.71
N GLY A 229 -19.77 -2.78 2.05
CA GLY A 229 -19.82 -1.33 1.88
C GLY A 229 -19.44 -0.84 0.48
N GLY A 230 -18.96 -1.75 -0.40
CA GLY A 230 -18.48 -1.38 -1.73
C GLY A 230 -17.24 -0.48 -1.71
N TRP A 231 -16.91 0.10 -2.86
CA TRP A 231 -15.84 1.09 -2.94
C TRP A 231 -16.28 2.42 -2.35
N ILE A 232 -15.47 2.99 -1.49
CA ILE A 232 -15.74 4.26 -0.80
C ILE A 232 -14.68 5.32 -1.15
N THR A 233 -15.08 6.60 -1.13
CA THR A 233 -14.18 7.75 -1.32
C THR A 233 -13.27 7.94 -0.09
N ALA A 234 -12.31 8.85 -0.19
CA ALA A 234 -11.44 9.19 0.94
C ALA A 234 -12.22 9.75 2.14
N GLU A 235 -13.21 10.59 1.87
CA GLU A 235 -14.10 11.18 2.88
C GLU A 235 -14.94 10.09 3.58
N GLN A 236 -15.58 9.22 2.80
CA GLN A 236 -16.37 8.10 3.32
C GLN A 236 -15.51 7.12 4.11
N LYS A 237 -14.24 6.93 3.67
CA LYS A 237 -13.28 6.10 4.41
C LYS A 237 -12.92 6.71 5.76
N ALA A 238 -12.72 8.04 5.81
CA ALA A 238 -12.47 8.75 7.06
C ALA A 238 -13.66 8.60 8.02
N GLU A 239 -14.90 8.72 7.54
CA GLU A 239 -16.11 8.50 8.34
C GLU A 239 -16.23 7.04 8.84
N ALA A 240 -15.93 6.06 7.98
CA ALA A 240 -15.92 4.66 8.36
C ALA A 240 -14.86 4.37 9.45
N MET A 241 -13.67 4.97 9.32
CA MET A 241 -12.61 4.84 10.32
C MET A 241 -12.99 5.42 11.69
N GLN A 242 -13.81 6.49 11.74
CA GLN A 242 -14.32 7.03 13.01
C GLN A 242 -15.18 6.01 13.76
N LYS A 243 -15.88 5.13 13.06
CA LYS A 243 -16.74 4.08 13.63
C LYS A 243 -16.00 2.75 13.88
N THR A 244 -14.79 2.61 13.33
CA THR A 244 -14.02 1.36 13.36
C THR A 244 -13.28 1.19 14.69
N MET A 245 -13.57 0.11 15.42
CA MET A 245 -12.85 -0.28 16.63
C MET A 245 -11.68 -1.24 16.37
N ILE A 246 -11.78 -2.06 15.31
CA ILE A 246 -10.75 -3.05 14.91
C ILE A 246 -10.69 -3.06 13.39
N HIS A 247 -9.47 -3.02 12.84
CA HIS A 247 -9.24 -3.21 11.41
C HIS A 247 -8.74 -4.63 11.13
N LEU A 248 -9.32 -5.29 10.11
CA LEU A 248 -8.95 -6.62 9.67
C LEU A 248 -8.24 -6.56 8.32
N LEU A 249 -7.05 -7.18 8.25
CA LEU A 249 -6.35 -7.42 7.01
C LEU A 249 -5.59 -8.76 7.07
N PRO A 250 -6.28 -9.91 7.08
CA PRO A 250 -5.66 -11.23 7.14
C PRO A 250 -5.12 -11.67 5.77
N SER A 251 -4.29 -10.81 5.17
CA SER A 251 -3.79 -10.96 3.80
C SER A 251 -2.80 -12.10 3.66
N TYR A 252 -2.79 -12.72 2.47
CA TYR A 252 -1.79 -13.71 2.04
C TYR A 252 -0.59 -13.04 1.37
N GLN A 253 -0.76 -11.79 0.91
CA GLN A 253 0.28 -11.09 0.15
C GLN A 253 0.13 -9.57 0.25
N GLU A 254 1.17 -8.90 0.78
CA GLU A 254 1.24 -7.44 0.90
C GLU A 254 2.67 -6.91 0.67
N GLY A 255 2.76 -5.66 0.20
CA GLY A 255 3.97 -4.87 0.34
C GLY A 255 4.01 -4.19 1.70
N LEU A 256 3.64 -2.92 1.71
CA LEU A 256 3.31 -2.18 2.92
C LEU A 256 1.91 -1.57 2.72
N PRO A 257 0.84 -2.18 3.28
CA PRO A 257 -0.53 -1.82 2.97
C PRO A 257 -0.90 -0.46 3.56
N MET A 258 -1.34 0.47 2.70
CA MET A 258 -1.78 1.81 3.11
C MET A 258 -2.90 1.75 4.14
N ALA A 259 -3.85 0.81 4.00
CA ALA A 259 -4.96 0.67 4.94
C ALA A 259 -4.51 0.40 6.38
N VAL A 260 -3.42 -0.37 6.57
CA VAL A 260 -2.83 -0.59 7.90
C VAL A 260 -2.26 0.71 8.46
N LEU A 261 -1.48 1.43 7.67
CA LEU A 261 -0.90 2.71 8.11
C LEU A 261 -1.99 3.74 8.46
N GLU A 262 -3.01 3.84 7.61
CA GLU A 262 -4.13 4.79 7.78
C GLU A 262 -4.96 4.48 9.03
N THR A 263 -5.29 3.21 9.27
CA THR A 263 -6.05 2.80 10.46
C THR A 263 -5.22 2.94 11.74
N MET A 264 -3.93 2.59 11.71
CA MET A 264 -3.03 2.82 12.82
C MET A 264 -2.87 4.31 13.14
N ALA A 265 -2.77 5.18 12.11
CA ALA A 265 -2.73 6.63 12.30
C ALA A 265 -3.99 7.17 13.03
N CYS A 266 -5.12 6.52 12.80
CA CYS A 266 -6.39 6.81 13.48
C CYS A 266 -6.51 6.15 14.85
N GLY A 267 -5.48 5.51 15.37
CA GLY A 267 -5.51 4.80 16.64
C GLY A 267 -6.43 3.58 16.65
N ILE A 268 -6.57 2.91 15.50
CA ILE A 268 -7.33 1.67 15.34
C ILE A 268 -6.35 0.51 15.36
N PRO A 269 -6.44 -0.42 16.32
CA PRO A 269 -5.61 -1.62 16.30
C PRO A 269 -5.96 -2.52 15.13
N ASN A 270 -4.93 -3.13 14.56
CA ASN A 270 -5.06 -4.02 13.40
C ASN A 270 -4.89 -5.48 13.82
N ILE A 271 -5.69 -6.37 13.23
CA ILE A 271 -5.42 -7.80 13.18
C ILE A 271 -4.98 -8.09 11.74
N SER A 272 -3.73 -8.51 11.56
CA SER A 272 -3.15 -8.75 10.24
C SER A 272 -2.21 -9.96 10.27
N THR A 273 -1.41 -10.16 9.22
CA THR A 273 -0.59 -11.37 9.05
C THR A 273 0.89 -11.06 8.99
N TYR A 274 1.73 -12.09 9.23
CA TYR A 274 3.20 -12.00 9.09
C TYR A 274 3.63 -12.03 7.61
N VAL A 275 3.01 -11.19 6.75
CA VAL A 275 3.36 -11.17 5.31
C VAL A 275 3.90 -9.81 4.87
N GLY A 276 4.90 -9.85 3.99
CA GLY A 276 5.50 -8.66 3.37
C GLY A 276 6.03 -7.66 4.39
N GLY A 277 5.70 -6.38 4.20
CA GLY A 277 6.14 -5.30 5.10
C GLY A 277 5.28 -5.09 6.34
N ILE A 278 4.23 -5.89 6.57
CA ILE A 278 3.34 -5.74 7.74
C ILE A 278 4.10 -5.90 9.07
N PRO A 279 5.00 -6.90 9.26
CA PRO A 279 5.75 -7.06 10.50
C PRO A 279 6.71 -5.89 10.80
N ASN A 280 7.08 -5.10 9.80
CA ASN A 280 7.90 -3.90 10.00
C ASN A 280 7.10 -2.75 10.62
N VAL A 281 5.77 -2.79 10.50
CA VAL A 281 4.87 -1.75 11.01
C VAL A 281 4.15 -2.19 12.27
N ILE A 282 3.67 -3.43 12.32
CA ILE A 282 2.93 -3.95 13.47
C ILE A 282 3.86 -4.78 14.36
N ALA A 283 4.07 -4.34 15.60
CA ALA A 283 4.67 -5.13 16.67
C ALA A 283 3.55 -5.90 17.39
N SER A 284 3.44 -7.20 17.09
CA SER A 284 2.34 -8.03 17.61
C SER A 284 2.28 -8.00 19.14
N GLY A 285 1.07 -7.79 19.68
CA GLY A 285 0.83 -7.65 21.11
C GLY A 285 1.01 -6.23 21.66
N LYS A 286 1.65 -5.31 20.90
CA LYS A 286 1.90 -3.93 21.34
C LYS A 286 1.01 -2.90 20.63
N ASP A 287 1.02 -2.89 19.31
CA ASP A 287 0.31 -1.89 18.48
C ASP A 287 -0.63 -2.53 17.45
N GLY A 288 -0.84 -3.85 17.57
CA GLY A 288 -1.74 -4.67 16.80
C GLY A 288 -1.51 -6.14 17.10
N LEU A 289 -2.20 -7.03 16.38
CA LEU A 289 -2.00 -8.48 16.46
C LEU A 289 -1.63 -9.03 15.10
N LEU A 290 -0.61 -9.88 15.05
CA LEU A 290 -0.20 -10.61 13.86
C LEU A 290 -0.51 -12.10 14.02
N ILE A 291 -1.07 -12.68 12.98
CA ILE A 291 -1.44 -14.09 12.87
C ILE A 291 -0.77 -14.71 11.63
N GLU A 292 -0.73 -16.01 11.56
CA GLU A 292 -0.33 -16.71 10.34
C GLU A 292 -1.44 -16.61 9.27
N ALA A 293 -1.05 -16.40 8.01
CA ALA A 293 -2.01 -16.33 6.90
C ALA A 293 -2.79 -17.65 6.78
N GLY A 294 -4.13 -17.55 6.64
CA GLY A 294 -5.03 -18.71 6.53
C GLY A 294 -5.36 -19.41 7.84
N LYS A 295 -4.84 -18.94 8.99
CA LYS A 295 -5.17 -19.49 10.31
C LYS A 295 -6.40 -18.82 10.89
N GLN A 296 -7.57 -19.36 10.53
CA GLN A 296 -8.88 -18.85 10.94
C GLN A 296 -9.10 -18.92 12.45
N ASP A 297 -8.59 -19.95 13.11
CA ASP A 297 -8.59 -20.10 14.57
C ASP A 297 -7.86 -18.96 15.27
N GLN A 298 -6.68 -18.57 14.77
CA GLN A 298 -5.92 -17.43 15.29
C GLN A 298 -6.66 -16.10 15.01
N LEU A 299 -7.28 -15.95 13.82
CA LEU A 299 -8.06 -14.77 13.47
C LEU A 299 -9.25 -14.59 14.42
N LEU A 300 -10.02 -15.65 14.65
CA LEU A 300 -11.15 -15.63 15.57
C LEU A 300 -10.73 -15.32 17.00
N HIS A 301 -9.66 -15.97 17.49
CA HIS A 301 -9.15 -15.71 18.84
C HIS A 301 -8.68 -14.26 19.01
N ALA A 302 -7.97 -13.71 18.01
CA ALA A 302 -7.52 -12.32 18.03
C ALA A 302 -8.71 -11.33 18.02
N LEU A 303 -9.75 -11.62 17.23
CA LEU A 303 -11.00 -10.84 17.20
C LEU A 303 -11.69 -10.82 18.57
N ILE A 304 -11.99 -11.99 19.14
CA ILE A 304 -12.63 -12.13 20.45
C ILE A 304 -11.80 -11.38 21.51
N THR A 305 -10.48 -11.56 21.51
CA THR A 305 -9.58 -10.87 22.44
C THR A 305 -9.75 -9.35 22.38
N LEU A 306 -9.79 -8.76 21.17
CA LEU A 306 -9.92 -7.31 21.03
C LEU A 306 -11.36 -6.81 21.21
N ILE A 307 -12.37 -7.63 21.01
CA ILE A 307 -13.78 -7.29 21.30
C ILE A 307 -13.97 -7.20 22.81
N GLU A 308 -13.58 -8.24 23.55
CA GLU A 308 -13.81 -8.35 24.99
C GLU A 308 -12.89 -7.48 25.84
N GLN A 309 -11.63 -7.28 25.42
CA GLN A 309 -10.62 -6.55 26.19
C GLN A 309 -10.49 -5.09 25.72
N GLU A 310 -11.47 -4.26 26.04
CA GLU A 310 -11.51 -2.85 25.62
C GLU A 310 -10.25 -2.07 26.02
N ASN A 311 -9.77 -2.23 27.26
CA ASN A 311 -8.56 -1.56 27.73
C ASN A 311 -7.34 -1.91 26.89
N LYS A 312 -7.15 -3.19 26.55
CA LYS A 312 -6.08 -3.67 25.68
C LYS A 312 -6.22 -3.10 24.27
N ARG A 313 -7.42 -3.14 23.71
CA ARG A 313 -7.73 -2.56 22.41
C ARG A 313 -7.36 -1.08 22.34
N ASN A 314 -7.76 -0.31 23.35
CA ASN A 314 -7.48 1.13 23.43
C ASN A 314 -5.99 1.43 23.62
N GLN A 315 -5.27 0.64 24.43
CA GLN A 315 -3.82 0.76 24.60
C GLN A 315 -3.07 0.46 23.29
N MET A 316 -3.45 -0.61 22.56
CA MET A 316 -2.90 -0.92 21.24
C MET A 316 -3.15 0.21 20.24
N GLY A 317 -4.35 0.74 20.18
CA GLY A 317 -4.68 1.85 19.30
C GLY A 317 -3.81 3.09 19.56
N LYS A 318 -3.61 3.46 20.83
CA LYS A 318 -2.72 4.56 21.22
C LYS A 318 -1.27 4.30 20.80
N ALA A 319 -0.76 3.08 21.00
CA ALA A 319 0.58 2.69 20.60
C ALA A 319 0.74 2.75 19.09
N ALA A 320 -0.26 2.25 18.33
CA ALA A 320 -0.32 2.32 16.87
C ALA A 320 -0.23 3.77 16.36
N ALA A 321 -1.08 4.66 16.87
CA ALA A 321 -1.06 6.08 16.47
C ALA A 321 0.28 6.75 16.78
N THR A 322 0.86 6.48 17.94
CA THR A 322 2.17 7.01 18.33
C THR A 322 3.25 6.57 17.36
N LYS A 323 3.30 5.28 17.02
CA LYS A 323 4.28 4.74 16.07
C LYS A 323 4.15 5.37 14.68
N ILE A 324 2.92 5.50 14.17
CA ILE A 324 2.72 6.14 12.86
C ILE A 324 3.16 7.60 12.88
N LYS A 325 2.85 8.33 13.95
CA LYS A 325 3.26 9.74 14.08
C LYS A 325 4.78 9.91 14.06
N THR A 326 5.53 8.99 14.67
CA THR A 326 6.99 9.08 14.76
C THR A 326 7.72 8.52 13.55
N GLU A 327 7.24 7.42 12.97
CA GLU A 327 8.02 6.64 11.99
C GLU A 327 7.45 6.68 10.57
N PHE A 328 6.11 6.85 10.42
CA PHE A 328 5.41 6.73 9.14
C PHE A 328 4.57 7.95 8.80
N SER A 329 4.85 9.10 9.41
CA SER A 329 4.13 10.35 9.13
C SER A 329 4.62 11.01 7.83
N MET A 330 3.74 11.78 7.19
CA MET A 330 4.11 12.52 5.98
C MET A 330 5.29 13.49 6.18
N PRO A 331 5.41 14.24 7.28
CA PRO A 331 6.58 15.08 7.50
C PRO A 331 7.91 14.30 7.50
N ALA A 332 8.00 13.18 8.23
CA ALA A 332 9.19 12.34 8.27
C ALA A 332 9.52 11.73 6.89
N TYR A 333 8.48 11.33 6.16
CA TYR A 333 8.61 10.80 4.80
C TYR A 333 9.14 11.83 3.81
N ILE A 334 8.60 13.05 3.83
CA ILE A 334 9.03 14.13 2.94
C ILE A 334 10.48 14.53 3.24
N GLU A 335 10.84 14.61 4.52
CA GLU A 335 12.23 14.88 4.93
C GLU A 335 13.19 13.85 4.37
N LYS A 336 12.86 12.56 4.48
CA LYS A 336 13.67 11.48 3.91
C LYS A 336 13.82 11.58 2.40
N TRP A 337 12.75 11.95 1.68
CA TRP A 337 12.80 12.15 0.23
C TRP A 337 13.64 13.39 -0.14
N ASN A 338 13.57 14.47 0.62
CA ASN A 338 14.42 15.63 0.39
C ASN A 338 15.91 15.27 0.56
N GLN A 339 16.26 14.43 1.55
CA GLN A 339 17.63 13.94 1.73
C GLN A 339 18.06 13.07 0.53
N ILE A 340 17.24 12.12 0.08
CA ILE A 340 17.52 11.27 -1.08
C ILE A 340 17.74 12.11 -2.35
N TYR A 341 16.95 13.14 -2.57
CA TYR A 341 17.12 14.02 -3.73
C TYR A 341 18.34 14.93 -3.61
N ALA A 342 18.68 15.38 -2.40
CA ALA A 342 19.86 16.19 -2.18
C ALA A 342 21.18 15.44 -2.47
N GLU A 343 21.23 14.12 -2.22
CA GLU A 343 22.37 13.27 -2.60
C GLU A 343 22.65 13.25 -4.11
N TRP A 344 21.70 13.68 -4.92
CA TRP A 344 21.81 13.70 -6.38
C TRP A 344 22.18 15.07 -6.96
N ASP A 345 22.13 16.12 -6.15
CA ASP A 345 22.45 17.48 -6.57
C ASP A 345 23.98 17.76 -6.50
N THR A 346 24.71 16.80 -5.93
CA THR A 346 26.19 16.76 -5.89
C THR A 346 26.74 15.87 -6.99
#